data_bc5ec0739ddcfb865e032916246d5be6
#
_entry.id   bc5ec0739ddcfb865e032916246d5be6
#
_cell.length_a   1.000
_cell.length_b   1.000
_cell.length_c   1.000
_cell.angle_alpha   90.00
_cell.angle_beta   90.00
_cell.angle_gamma   90.00
#
_symmetry.space_group_name_H-M   'P 1'
#
loop_
_entity.id
_entity.type
_entity.pdbx_description
1 polymer ?
#
loop_
_entity_poly.entity_id
_entity_poly.type
_entity_poly.pdbx_seq_one_letter_code
_entity_poly.pdbx_strand_id
1 'polypeptide(L)'
;MVKQFKNDFLWGASSSAFQIEGAWNEDGKGLTVADYNSFKKSAVQADTKVASDFYHRFKEDIALMKELGLKTYRFSLSWARIIPTGDGEINQSGIDFYNTVIDTLLENDILPFVTLYHFDLPFVLVEKYNGWADRRCVSAFQRYAQVCYQAFGDRVKNWQVTNEQNLMIRVDERMNMYDVAPENAEKIRVQMDYHMFVAHALATNDCHQLVVGGKVGPSVSSTMTYPSSNKPEDVWAARMNDNFKTNYALEMYCFGEYPGYYQEYLTKCGIYPETQPEDQAILKAAKPDFIALNYYRTLVASYLPTDEQHPLGTKE
;
A
#
# COMPACT_ATOMS: atom_id res chain seq x y z
N MET A 1 2.33 26.72 -27.05
CA MET A 1 3.50 25.79 -26.98
C MET A 1 3.06 24.53 -26.29
N VAL A 2 3.16 23.39 -26.93
CA VAL A 2 2.93 22.09 -26.28
C VAL A 2 4.11 21.87 -25.34
N LYS A 3 3.85 21.78 -24.03
CA LYS A 3 4.88 21.42 -23.06
C LYS A 3 5.23 19.95 -23.28
N GLN A 4 6.46 19.65 -23.64
CA GLN A 4 6.97 18.28 -23.75
C GLN A 4 7.51 17.83 -22.38
N PHE A 5 7.38 16.53 -22.09
CA PHE A 5 8.08 15.95 -20.95
C PHE A 5 9.59 16.05 -21.15
N LYS A 6 10.34 16.12 -20.06
CA LYS A 6 11.80 16.09 -20.11
C LYS A 6 12.29 14.75 -20.70
N ASN A 7 13.48 14.77 -21.30
CA ASN A 7 14.06 13.57 -21.91
C ASN A 7 14.37 12.45 -20.90
N ASP A 8 14.54 12.81 -19.62
CA ASP A 8 14.78 11.91 -18.49
C ASP A 8 13.49 11.43 -17.81
N PHE A 9 12.32 11.77 -18.34
CA PHE A 9 11.03 11.30 -17.81
C PHE A 9 10.89 9.79 -18.01
N LEU A 10 10.62 9.08 -16.93
CA LEU A 10 10.51 7.62 -16.93
C LEU A 10 9.08 7.18 -17.26
N TRP A 11 8.85 6.79 -18.51
CA TRP A 11 7.64 6.12 -18.91
C TRP A 11 7.67 4.66 -18.45
N GLY A 12 6.61 4.19 -17.81
CA GLY A 12 6.59 2.86 -17.23
C GLY A 12 5.20 2.26 -17.12
N ALA A 13 5.17 1.06 -16.57
CA ALA A 13 3.95 0.34 -16.21
C ALA A 13 4.04 -0.15 -14.76
N SER A 14 2.91 -0.61 -14.22
CA SER A 14 2.85 -1.14 -12.86
C SER A 14 2.00 -2.39 -12.73
N SER A 15 2.38 -3.25 -11.78
CA SER A 15 1.63 -4.43 -11.36
C SER A 15 1.79 -4.67 -9.85
N SER A 16 1.11 -5.69 -9.34
CA SER A 16 1.35 -6.19 -7.98
C SER A 16 1.46 -7.70 -7.94
N ALA A 17 2.19 -8.22 -6.95
CA ALA A 17 2.49 -9.63 -6.81
C ALA A 17 1.23 -10.52 -6.91
N PHE A 18 0.23 -10.28 -6.05
CA PHE A 18 -0.98 -11.11 -6.03
C PHE A 18 -1.82 -11.04 -7.32
N GLN A 19 -1.68 -9.95 -8.11
CA GLN A 19 -2.44 -9.78 -9.34
C GLN A 19 -1.85 -10.54 -10.52
N ILE A 20 -0.52 -10.78 -10.54
CA ILE A 20 0.15 -11.31 -11.72
C ILE A 20 0.99 -12.56 -11.50
N GLU A 21 1.56 -12.77 -10.29
CA GLU A 21 2.55 -13.83 -10.10
C GLU A 21 1.99 -15.24 -10.29
N GLY A 22 0.85 -15.55 -9.68
CA GLY A 22 0.43 -16.94 -9.54
C GLY A 22 1.35 -17.71 -8.58
N ALA A 23 1.62 -18.98 -8.85
CA ALA A 23 2.53 -19.83 -8.07
C ALA A 23 2.31 -19.72 -6.55
N TRP A 24 1.04 -19.70 -6.13
CA TRP A 24 0.60 -19.34 -4.79
C TRP A 24 1.14 -20.26 -3.68
N ASN A 25 1.49 -21.49 -4.02
CA ASN A 25 2.01 -22.51 -3.11
C ASN A 25 3.35 -23.12 -3.57
N GLU A 26 4.09 -22.41 -4.43
CA GLU A 26 5.38 -22.86 -4.94
C GLU A 26 6.53 -22.25 -4.16
N ASP A 27 7.65 -22.95 -4.13
CA ASP A 27 8.92 -22.54 -3.52
C ASP A 27 8.78 -21.97 -2.10
N GLY A 28 7.88 -22.58 -1.32
CA GLY A 28 7.67 -22.24 0.08
C GLY A 28 6.91 -20.95 0.34
N LYS A 29 6.26 -20.35 -0.68
CA LYS A 29 5.41 -19.17 -0.48
C LYS A 29 4.28 -19.48 0.52
N GLY A 30 4.09 -18.59 1.50
CA GLY A 30 2.95 -18.62 2.42
C GLY A 30 1.67 -18.06 1.79
N LEU A 31 0.54 -18.42 2.38
CA LEU A 31 -0.77 -17.89 1.99
C LEU A 31 -0.87 -16.40 2.37
N THR A 32 -1.44 -15.58 1.48
CA THR A 32 -1.74 -14.18 1.76
C THR A 32 -3.24 -13.94 1.97
N VAL A 33 -3.58 -12.78 2.53
CA VAL A 33 -4.98 -12.31 2.61
C VAL A 33 -5.62 -12.24 1.23
N ALA A 34 -4.86 -11.79 0.22
CA ALA A 34 -5.35 -11.71 -1.16
C ALA A 34 -5.66 -13.10 -1.74
N ASP A 35 -4.80 -14.09 -1.50
CA ASP A 35 -5.03 -15.48 -1.89
C ASP A 35 -6.29 -16.03 -1.21
N TYR A 36 -6.36 -15.92 0.12
CA TYR A 36 -7.49 -16.41 0.91
C TYR A 36 -8.84 -15.84 0.44
N ASN A 37 -8.88 -14.52 0.22
CA ASN A 37 -10.10 -13.87 -0.25
C ASN A 37 -10.44 -14.25 -1.69
N SER A 38 -9.44 -14.40 -2.57
CA SER A 38 -9.69 -14.82 -3.95
C SER A 38 -10.24 -16.25 -4.05
N PHE A 39 -9.79 -17.15 -3.17
CA PHE A 39 -10.26 -18.54 -3.16
C PHE A 39 -11.70 -18.71 -2.64
N LYS A 40 -12.23 -17.73 -1.91
CA LYS A 40 -13.63 -17.68 -1.48
C LYS A 40 -14.59 -17.17 -2.55
N LYS A 41 -14.06 -16.57 -3.62
CA LYS A 41 -14.89 -16.05 -4.72
C LYS A 41 -15.56 -17.18 -5.49
N SER A 42 -16.65 -16.84 -6.20
CA SER A 42 -17.36 -17.82 -7.01
C SER A 42 -16.49 -18.33 -8.17
N ALA A 43 -16.82 -19.52 -8.69
CA ALA A 43 -16.10 -20.17 -9.79
C ALA A 43 -16.06 -19.33 -11.10
N VAL A 44 -16.86 -18.26 -11.21
CA VAL A 44 -16.86 -17.34 -12.36
C VAL A 44 -15.91 -16.16 -12.21
N GLN A 45 -15.25 -16.00 -11.06
CA GLN A 45 -14.26 -14.95 -10.81
C GLN A 45 -12.86 -15.56 -10.84
N ALA A 46 -11.93 -14.88 -11.50
CA ALA A 46 -10.53 -15.26 -11.50
C ALA A 46 -9.95 -15.24 -10.07
N ASP A 47 -9.10 -16.22 -9.78
CA ASP A 47 -8.36 -16.31 -8.52
C ASP A 47 -6.87 -15.98 -8.72
N THR A 48 -6.10 -15.98 -7.61
CA THR A 48 -4.68 -15.69 -7.61
C THR A 48 -3.78 -16.91 -7.83
N LYS A 49 -4.34 -18.11 -8.09
CA LYS A 49 -3.54 -19.34 -8.17
C LYS A 49 -2.57 -19.34 -9.33
N VAL A 50 -3.06 -18.93 -10.49
CA VAL A 50 -2.27 -18.80 -11.71
C VAL A 50 -2.08 -17.32 -12.08
N ALA A 51 -3.12 -16.49 -11.93
CA ALA A 51 -3.13 -15.08 -12.31
C ALA A 51 -2.66 -14.90 -13.78
N SER A 52 -1.59 -14.12 -14.00
CA SER A 52 -0.91 -13.99 -15.30
C SER A 52 0.30 -14.89 -15.43
N ASP A 53 0.54 -15.75 -14.44
CA ASP A 53 1.68 -16.67 -14.40
C ASP A 53 3.05 -15.99 -14.54
N PHE A 54 3.15 -14.77 -14.01
CA PHE A 54 4.40 -13.99 -14.07
C PHE A 54 5.57 -14.71 -13.39
N TYR A 55 5.29 -15.51 -12.36
CA TYR A 55 6.32 -16.28 -11.66
C TYR A 55 7.15 -17.14 -12.62
N HIS A 56 6.51 -17.78 -13.59
CA HIS A 56 7.20 -18.63 -14.58
C HIS A 56 7.57 -17.87 -15.85
N ARG A 57 6.86 -16.80 -16.19
CA ARG A 57 6.94 -16.10 -17.48
C ARG A 57 7.61 -14.73 -17.45
N PHE A 58 8.12 -14.28 -16.31
CA PHE A 58 8.64 -12.92 -16.14
C PHE A 58 9.72 -12.55 -17.18
N LYS A 59 10.53 -13.50 -17.66
CA LYS A 59 11.54 -13.22 -18.69
C LYS A 59 10.92 -12.81 -20.03
N GLU A 60 9.87 -13.50 -20.44
CA GLU A 60 9.10 -13.18 -21.66
C GLU A 60 8.40 -11.84 -21.50
N ASP A 61 7.74 -11.64 -20.35
CA ASP A 61 6.99 -10.40 -20.06
C ASP A 61 7.93 -9.19 -20.02
N ILE A 62 9.12 -9.31 -19.42
CA ILE A 62 10.12 -8.23 -19.39
C ILE A 62 10.67 -7.94 -20.79
N ALA A 63 10.88 -8.97 -21.64
CA ALA A 63 11.25 -8.75 -23.03
C ALA A 63 10.18 -7.95 -23.80
N LEU A 64 8.90 -8.26 -23.59
CA LEU A 64 7.78 -7.47 -24.17
C LEU A 64 7.75 -6.03 -23.62
N MET A 65 8.01 -5.82 -22.33
CA MET A 65 8.13 -4.48 -21.74
C MET A 65 9.25 -3.66 -22.42
N LYS A 66 10.37 -4.28 -22.73
CA LYS A 66 11.47 -3.65 -23.48
C LYS A 66 11.03 -3.26 -24.89
N GLU A 67 10.34 -4.16 -25.61
CA GLU A 67 9.79 -3.88 -26.96
C GLU A 67 8.80 -2.71 -26.94
N LEU A 68 7.97 -2.58 -25.88
CA LEU A 68 7.09 -1.45 -25.66
C LEU A 68 7.82 -0.15 -25.32
N GLY A 69 9.13 -0.21 -25.06
CA GLY A 69 9.97 0.96 -24.75
C GLY A 69 9.83 1.47 -23.31
N LEU A 70 9.34 0.65 -22.38
CA LEU A 70 9.25 1.02 -20.97
C LEU A 70 10.64 1.31 -20.40
N LYS A 71 10.73 2.37 -19.59
CA LYS A 71 11.97 2.81 -18.92
C LYS A 71 11.99 2.44 -17.44
N THR A 72 10.83 2.19 -16.86
CA THR A 72 10.69 1.74 -15.47
C THR A 72 9.53 0.79 -15.35
N TYR A 73 9.64 -0.15 -14.44
CA TYR A 73 8.55 -1.05 -14.07
C TYR A 73 8.38 -1.09 -12.58
N ARG A 74 7.17 -0.67 -12.13
CA ARG A 74 6.80 -0.78 -10.72
C ARG A 74 6.13 -2.13 -10.49
N PHE A 75 6.63 -2.88 -9.52
CA PHE A 75 6.02 -4.14 -9.07
C PHE A 75 6.08 -4.25 -7.55
N SER A 76 5.20 -5.05 -6.96
CA SER A 76 5.28 -5.33 -5.53
C SER A 76 5.99 -6.65 -5.26
N LEU A 77 6.63 -6.73 -4.11
CA LEU A 77 7.10 -7.99 -3.55
C LEU A 77 5.98 -8.64 -2.76
N SER A 78 5.85 -9.96 -2.80
CA SER A 78 4.98 -10.69 -1.90
C SER A 78 5.71 -10.93 -0.57
N TRP A 79 5.22 -10.31 0.49
CA TRP A 79 5.77 -10.52 1.83
C TRP A 79 5.79 -12.00 2.20
N ALA A 80 4.70 -12.73 1.91
CA ALA A 80 4.60 -14.15 2.20
C ALA A 80 5.48 -15.05 1.32
N ARG A 81 6.07 -14.54 0.23
CA ARG A 81 7.09 -15.26 -0.55
C ARG A 81 8.47 -15.12 0.10
N ILE A 82 8.76 -13.98 0.71
CA ILE A 82 10.04 -13.68 1.35
C ILE A 82 10.07 -14.19 2.80
N ILE A 83 8.99 -14.00 3.56
CA ILE A 83 8.82 -14.51 4.92
C ILE A 83 7.45 -15.19 5.01
N PRO A 84 7.35 -16.50 4.74
CA PRO A 84 6.08 -17.21 4.58
C PRO A 84 5.09 -17.08 5.75
N THR A 85 5.60 -16.98 6.96
CA THR A 85 4.80 -16.78 8.19
C THR A 85 4.71 -15.32 8.62
N GLY A 86 5.27 -14.39 7.84
CA GLY A 86 5.27 -12.95 8.08
C GLY A 86 6.30 -12.48 9.11
N ASP A 87 6.55 -13.26 10.15
CA ASP A 87 7.47 -12.95 11.27
C ASP A 87 8.53 -14.03 11.53
N GLY A 88 8.51 -15.12 10.76
CA GLY A 88 9.40 -16.28 10.92
C GLY A 88 10.67 -16.23 10.08
N GLU A 89 11.10 -17.40 9.62
CA GLU A 89 12.32 -17.57 8.83
C GLU A 89 12.20 -16.95 7.43
N ILE A 90 13.34 -16.51 6.91
CA ILE A 90 13.46 -15.99 5.54
C ILE A 90 13.44 -17.16 4.57
N ASN A 91 12.63 -17.08 3.55
CA ASN A 91 12.60 -18.03 2.44
C ASN A 91 13.58 -17.59 1.35
N GLN A 92 14.71 -18.28 1.26
CA GLN A 92 15.75 -17.94 0.30
C GLN A 92 15.28 -18.05 -1.15
N SER A 93 14.41 -19.02 -1.48
CA SER A 93 13.84 -19.16 -2.83
C SER A 93 13.04 -17.91 -3.24
N GLY A 94 12.33 -17.29 -2.31
CA GLY A 94 11.64 -16.02 -2.56
C GLY A 94 12.59 -14.85 -2.83
N ILE A 95 13.69 -14.78 -2.09
CA ILE A 95 14.75 -13.79 -2.34
C ILE A 95 15.39 -14.02 -3.72
N ASP A 96 15.72 -15.26 -4.07
CA ASP A 96 16.37 -15.61 -5.34
C ASP A 96 15.47 -15.31 -6.54
N PHE A 97 14.17 -15.57 -6.42
CA PHE A 97 13.19 -15.20 -7.45
C PHE A 97 13.22 -13.70 -7.74
N TYR A 98 13.09 -12.85 -6.71
CA TYR A 98 13.09 -11.40 -6.92
C TYR A 98 14.46 -10.86 -7.34
N ASN A 99 15.56 -11.45 -6.91
CA ASN A 99 16.89 -11.15 -7.45
C ASN A 99 16.92 -11.36 -8.98
N THR A 100 16.40 -12.50 -9.43
CA THR A 100 16.37 -12.82 -10.87
C THR A 100 15.46 -11.86 -11.64
N VAL A 101 14.31 -11.48 -11.09
CA VAL A 101 13.40 -10.47 -11.71
C VAL A 101 14.10 -9.12 -11.84
N ILE A 102 14.73 -8.64 -10.75
CA ILE A 102 15.44 -7.35 -10.72
C ILE A 102 16.59 -7.34 -11.72
N ASP A 103 17.40 -8.38 -11.74
CA ASP A 103 18.54 -8.48 -12.67
C ASP A 103 18.06 -8.52 -14.14
N THR A 104 17.00 -9.29 -14.42
CA THR A 104 16.39 -9.33 -15.76
C THR A 104 15.86 -7.96 -16.20
N LEU A 105 15.26 -7.18 -15.31
CA LEU A 105 14.81 -5.81 -15.63
C LEU A 105 16.02 -4.93 -16.00
N LEU A 106 17.07 -4.94 -15.19
CA LEU A 106 18.29 -4.13 -15.41
C LEU A 106 19.00 -4.52 -16.70
N GLU A 107 19.13 -5.82 -17.02
CA GLU A 107 19.67 -6.32 -18.28
C GLU A 107 18.87 -5.85 -19.51
N ASN A 108 17.61 -5.49 -19.32
CA ASN A 108 16.74 -4.95 -20.35
C ASN A 108 16.60 -3.41 -20.33
N ASP A 109 17.47 -2.71 -19.60
CA ASP A 109 17.46 -1.24 -19.45
C ASP A 109 16.16 -0.70 -18.84
N ILE A 110 15.47 -1.48 -18.01
CA ILE A 110 14.24 -1.12 -17.31
C ILE A 110 14.57 -0.93 -15.82
N LEU A 111 14.37 0.27 -15.30
CA LEU A 111 14.62 0.58 -13.89
C LEU A 111 13.56 -0.07 -12.99
N PRO A 112 13.94 -0.88 -12.00
CA PRO A 112 13.01 -1.45 -11.05
C PRO A 112 12.50 -0.37 -10.08
N PHE A 113 11.19 -0.35 -9.84
CA PHE A 113 10.53 0.48 -8.85
C PHE A 113 9.73 -0.47 -7.95
N VAL A 114 10.16 -0.69 -6.73
CA VAL A 114 9.63 -1.75 -5.87
C VAL A 114 8.64 -1.21 -4.85
N THR A 115 7.50 -1.90 -4.73
CA THR A 115 6.52 -1.69 -3.66
C THR A 115 6.64 -2.83 -2.65
N LEU A 116 6.87 -2.51 -1.36
CA LEU A 116 7.01 -3.52 -0.32
C LEU A 116 5.69 -4.21 0.01
N TYR A 117 4.58 -3.47 0.08
CA TYR A 117 3.29 -4.01 0.50
C TYR A 117 2.14 -3.54 -0.39
N HIS A 118 1.40 -4.51 -0.97
CA HIS A 118 0.28 -4.24 -1.85
C HIS A 118 -0.91 -5.17 -1.55
N PHE A 119 -1.55 -4.99 -0.38
CA PHE A 119 -2.76 -5.71 0.08
C PHE A 119 -2.59 -7.21 0.37
N ASP A 120 -1.39 -7.73 0.36
CA ASP A 120 -1.08 -9.16 0.44
C ASP A 120 -0.40 -9.56 1.75
N LEU A 121 -0.98 -9.14 2.89
CA LEU A 121 -0.52 -9.51 4.23
C LEU A 121 -0.42 -11.05 4.36
N PRO A 122 0.67 -11.60 4.91
CA PRO A 122 0.74 -13.02 5.25
C PRO A 122 -0.42 -13.44 6.14
N PHE A 123 -1.20 -14.42 5.68
CA PHE A 123 -2.46 -14.81 6.33
C PHE A 123 -2.25 -15.31 7.76
N VAL A 124 -1.14 -15.97 8.01
CA VAL A 124 -0.73 -16.44 9.34
C VAL A 124 -0.68 -15.32 10.39
N LEU A 125 -0.35 -14.09 10.00
CA LEU A 125 -0.35 -12.94 10.92
C LEU A 125 -1.78 -12.56 11.34
N VAL A 126 -2.75 -12.77 10.45
CA VAL A 126 -4.17 -12.58 10.78
C VAL A 126 -4.63 -13.66 11.78
N GLU A 127 -4.28 -14.92 11.52
CA GLU A 127 -4.62 -16.04 12.41
C GLU A 127 -3.98 -15.91 13.78
N LYS A 128 -2.73 -15.46 13.85
CA LYS A 128 -1.98 -15.32 15.11
C LYS A 128 -2.47 -14.18 15.99
N TYR A 129 -2.80 -13.00 15.39
CA TYR A 129 -3.08 -11.81 16.16
C TYR A 129 -3.89 -10.73 15.41
N ASN A 130 -4.70 -11.14 14.45
CA ASN A 130 -5.55 -10.24 13.65
C ASN A 130 -4.76 -9.19 12.83
N GLY A 131 -3.56 -9.54 12.37
CA GLY A 131 -2.75 -8.73 11.45
C GLY A 131 -2.46 -7.31 11.96
N TRP A 132 -2.81 -6.32 11.16
CA TRP A 132 -2.55 -4.91 11.47
C TRP A 132 -3.28 -4.36 12.72
N ALA A 133 -4.28 -5.08 13.25
CA ALA A 133 -4.93 -4.69 14.50
C ALA A 133 -3.98 -4.78 15.71
N ASP A 134 -2.98 -5.64 15.63
CA ASP A 134 -1.98 -5.82 16.69
C ASP A 134 -0.66 -5.12 16.35
N ARG A 135 -0.07 -4.47 17.34
CA ARG A 135 1.21 -3.74 17.22
C ARG A 135 2.36 -4.63 16.74
N ARG A 136 2.34 -5.93 17.00
CA ARG A 136 3.35 -6.89 16.54
C ARG A 136 3.52 -6.89 15.03
N CYS A 137 2.47 -6.58 14.27
CA CYS A 137 2.53 -6.47 12.82
C CYS A 137 3.48 -5.36 12.36
N VAL A 138 3.61 -4.27 13.12
CA VAL A 138 4.55 -3.17 12.85
C VAL A 138 5.99 -3.66 12.83
N SER A 139 6.40 -4.39 13.88
CA SER A 139 7.76 -4.93 13.97
C SER A 139 8.03 -6.03 12.93
N ALA A 140 7.03 -6.86 12.65
CA ALA A 140 7.13 -7.88 11.61
C ALA A 140 7.33 -7.24 10.22
N PHE A 141 6.59 -6.18 9.91
CA PHE A 141 6.74 -5.44 8.66
C PHE A 141 8.07 -4.72 8.55
N GLN A 142 8.53 -4.07 9.63
CA GLN A 142 9.84 -3.42 9.65
C GLN A 142 10.95 -4.43 9.34
N ARG A 143 10.93 -5.61 10.00
CA ARG A 143 11.90 -6.68 9.71
C ARG A 143 11.84 -7.13 8.25
N TYR A 144 10.65 -7.31 7.69
CA TYR A 144 10.47 -7.64 6.27
C TYR A 144 11.07 -6.57 5.37
N ALA A 145 10.80 -5.29 5.62
CA ALA A 145 11.37 -4.18 4.86
C ALA A 145 12.90 -4.18 4.91
N GLN A 146 13.49 -4.37 6.09
CA GLN A 146 14.94 -4.47 6.27
C GLN A 146 15.55 -5.62 5.46
N VAL A 147 14.92 -6.80 5.46
CA VAL A 147 15.35 -7.94 4.64
C VAL A 147 15.33 -7.57 3.15
N CYS A 148 14.28 -6.92 2.67
CA CYS A 148 14.18 -6.48 1.28
C CYS A 148 15.24 -5.44 0.92
N TYR A 149 15.48 -4.45 1.77
CA TYR A 149 16.50 -3.42 1.55
C TYR A 149 17.91 -4.02 1.51
N GLN A 150 18.20 -4.97 2.39
CA GLN A 150 19.49 -5.67 2.42
C GLN A 150 19.69 -6.57 1.18
N ALA A 151 18.63 -7.25 0.73
CA ALA A 151 18.72 -8.17 -0.41
C ALA A 151 18.75 -7.47 -1.77
N PHE A 152 18.12 -6.32 -1.91
CA PHE A 152 17.88 -5.69 -3.22
C PHE A 152 18.35 -4.23 -3.31
N GLY A 153 18.67 -3.57 -2.20
CA GLY A 153 18.99 -2.15 -2.14
C GLY A 153 20.30 -1.73 -2.82
N ASP A 154 21.16 -2.68 -3.15
CA ASP A 154 22.32 -2.47 -4.00
C ASP A 154 21.93 -2.07 -5.44
N ARG A 155 20.81 -2.59 -5.97
CA ARG A 155 20.31 -2.43 -7.34
C ARG A 155 19.02 -1.60 -7.43
N VAL A 156 18.09 -1.80 -6.50
CA VAL A 156 16.82 -1.03 -6.44
C VAL A 156 17.05 0.28 -5.70
N LYS A 157 16.72 1.40 -6.36
CA LYS A 157 16.87 2.75 -5.78
C LYS A 157 15.55 3.48 -5.56
N ASN A 158 14.43 2.98 -6.11
CA ASN A 158 13.12 3.60 -5.94
C ASN A 158 12.18 2.62 -5.23
N TRP A 159 11.68 3.06 -4.06
CA TRP A 159 10.88 2.23 -3.18
C TRP A 159 9.55 2.89 -2.83
N GLN A 160 8.48 2.12 -2.91
CA GLN A 160 7.21 2.45 -2.27
C GLN A 160 7.01 1.52 -1.08
N VAL A 161 6.65 2.07 0.07
CA VAL A 161 6.46 1.23 1.25
C VAL A 161 5.11 0.53 1.19
N THR A 162 4.03 1.30 1.10
CA THR A 162 2.66 0.78 1.06
C THR A 162 1.90 1.30 -0.15
N ASN A 163 1.09 0.44 -0.77
CA ASN A 163 0.18 0.86 -1.83
C ASN A 163 -1.19 1.20 -1.25
N GLU A 164 -1.67 2.42 -1.52
CA GLU A 164 -3.05 2.86 -1.25
C GLU A 164 -3.55 2.54 0.17
N GLN A 165 -2.74 2.80 1.18
CA GLN A 165 -3.14 2.55 2.56
C GLN A 165 -4.48 3.23 2.90
N ASN A 166 -4.69 4.46 2.41
CA ASN A 166 -5.93 5.21 2.60
C ASN A 166 -7.18 4.54 2.01
N LEU A 167 -7.02 3.56 1.13
CA LEU A 167 -8.11 2.75 0.60
C LEU A 167 -8.34 1.48 1.45
N MET A 168 -7.28 0.96 2.07
CA MET A 168 -7.36 -0.30 2.84
C MET A 168 -8.33 -0.21 4.00
N ILE A 169 -8.30 0.88 4.76
CA ILE A 169 -9.17 1.05 5.95
C ILE A 169 -10.67 1.11 5.64
N ARG A 170 -11.05 1.16 4.36
CA ARG A 170 -12.45 1.22 3.91
C ARG A 170 -12.96 -0.09 3.36
N VAL A 171 -12.08 -1.07 3.18
CA VAL A 171 -12.40 -2.35 2.54
C VAL A 171 -12.03 -3.48 3.49
N ASP A 172 -13.02 -3.98 4.22
CA ASP A 172 -12.85 -5.01 5.25
C ASP A 172 -12.12 -6.25 4.74
N GLU A 173 -12.42 -6.69 3.50
CA GLU A 173 -11.75 -7.81 2.87
C GLU A 173 -10.23 -7.62 2.74
N ARG A 174 -9.75 -6.40 2.53
CA ARG A 174 -8.31 -6.10 2.40
C ARG A 174 -7.60 -6.10 3.74
N MET A 175 -8.29 -5.68 4.78
CA MET A 175 -7.79 -5.70 6.15
C MET A 175 -7.98 -7.05 6.81
N ASN A 176 -8.88 -7.84 6.28
CA ASN A 176 -9.26 -9.17 6.75
C ASN A 176 -9.53 -9.19 8.26
N MET A 177 -10.47 -8.34 8.66
CA MET A 177 -10.90 -8.26 10.07
C MET A 177 -11.74 -9.48 10.43
N TYR A 178 -11.18 -10.35 11.25
CA TYR A 178 -11.88 -11.47 11.86
C TYR A 178 -12.34 -11.12 13.27
N ASP A 179 -13.43 -11.74 13.67
CA ASP A 179 -13.95 -11.71 15.05
C ASP A 179 -14.10 -10.30 15.64
N VAL A 180 -14.42 -9.34 14.78
CA VAL A 180 -14.65 -7.96 15.19
C VAL A 180 -16.15 -7.72 15.20
N ALA A 181 -16.69 -7.36 16.36
CA ALA A 181 -18.07 -6.91 16.48
C ALA A 181 -18.28 -5.67 15.60
N PRO A 182 -19.39 -5.57 14.84
CA PRO A 182 -19.63 -4.47 13.91
C PRO A 182 -19.49 -3.07 14.54
N GLU A 183 -19.90 -2.92 15.80
CA GLU A 183 -19.77 -1.66 16.57
C GLU A 183 -18.33 -1.25 16.84
N ASN A 184 -17.37 -2.17 16.79
CA ASN A 184 -15.94 -1.91 16.97
C ASN A 184 -15.16 -1.81 15.66
N ALA A 185 -15.78 -2.10 14.53
CA ALA A 185 -15.12 -2.21 13.25
C ALA A 185 -14.38 -0.93 12.83
N GLU A 186 -15.01 0.24 13.04
CA GLU A 186 -14.38 1.52 12.69
C GLU A 186 -13.19 1.84 13.59
N LYS A 187 -13.31 1.63 14.90
CA LYS A 187 -12.20 1.82 15.85
C LYS A 187 -11.00 0.94 15.49
N ILE A 188 -11.24 -0.32 15.15
CA ILE A 188 -10.17 -1.25 14.78
C ILE A 188 -9.55 -0.85 13.45
N ARG A 189 -10.33 -0.44 12.44
CA ARG A 189 -9.77 0.07 11.18
C ARG A 189 -8.86 1.27 11.39
N VAL A 190 -9.26 2.21 12.23
CA VAL A 190 -8.42 3.37 12.58
C VAL A 190 -7.13 2.94 13.27
N GLN A 191 -7.20 1.95 14.17
CA GLN A 191 -6.00 1.40 14.83
C GLN A 191 -5.07 0.70 13.82
N MET A 192 -5.62 -0.10 12.90
CA MET A 192 -4.86 -0.74 11.83
C MET A 192 -4.17 0.29 10.94
N ASP A 193 -4.88 1.35 10.52
CA ASP A 193 -4.34 2.43 9.72
C ASP A 193 -3.18 3.14 10.45
N TYR A 194 -3.35 3.41 11.74
CA TYR A 194 -2.29 4.02 12.56
C TYR A 194 -1.04 3.13 12.65
N HIS A 195 -1.21 1.82 12.89
CA HIS A 195 -0.11 0.87 12.90
C HIS A 195 0.62 0.82 11.54
N MET A 196 -0.12 0.89 10.45
CA MET A 196 0.46 0.94 9.11
C MET A 196 1.25 2.23 8.87
N PHE A 197 0.80 3.39 9.37
CA PHE A 197 1.60 4.64 9.31
C PHE A 197 2.90 4.52 10.08
N VAL A 198 2.88 3.93 11.27
CA VAL A 198 4.11 3.72 12.05
C VAL A 198 5.05 2.74 11.34
N ALA A 199 4.53 1.65 10.80
CA ALA A 199 5.30 0.69 10.02
C ALA A 199 5.91 1.32 8.75
N HIS A 200 5.13 2.15 8.06
CA HIS A 200 5.60 2.94 6.91
C HIS A 200 6.74 3.86 7.30
N ALA A 201 6.61 4.58 8.41
CA ALA A 201 7.62 5.51 8.90
C ALA A 201 8.93 4.79 9.26
N LEU A 202 8.85 3.65 9.96
CA LEU A 202 10.01 2.82 10.27
C LEU A 202 10.70 2.34 8.98
N ALA A 203 9.94 1.80 8.03
CA ALA A 203 10.50 1.34 6.76
C ALA A 203 11.11 2.49 5.93
N THR A 204 10.53 3.70 5.98
CA THR A 204 11.09 4.90 5.34
C THR A 204 12.45 5.26 5.96
N ASN A 205 12.53 5.30 7.29
CA ASN A 205 13.77 5.59 8.00
C ASN A 205 14.85 4.51 7.73
N ASP A 206 14.45 3.24 7.70
CA ASP A 206 15.35 2.12 7.39
C ASP A 206 15.86 2.18 5.94
N CYS A 207 15.02 2.58 4.97
CA CYS A 207 15.47 2.78 3.58
C CYS A 207 16.57 3.81 3.49
N HIS A 208 16.42 4.96 4.13
CA HIS A 208 17.42 6.02 4.15
C HIS A 208 18.74 5.60 4.80
N GLN A 209 18.69 4.66 5.75
CA GLN A 209 19.89 4.14 6.43
C GLN A 209 20.56 3.00 5.66
N LEU A 210 19.79 2.10 5.05
CA LEU A 210 20.29 0.85 4.49
C LEU A 210 20.53 0.91 2.99
N VAL A 211 19.83 1.80 2.25
CA VAL A 211 19.91 1.86 0.79
C VAL A 211 20.66 3.12 0.36
N VAL A 212 21.92 2.98 -0.01
CA VAL A 212 22.72 4.11 -0.51
C VAL A 212 22.09 4.71 -1.77
N GLY A 213 21.71 5.98 -1.71
CA GLY A 213 21.05 6.70 -2.80
C GLY A 213 19.58 6.24 -3.03
N GLY A 214 19.01 5.50 -2.09
CA GLY A 214 17.62 5.09 -2.12
C GLY A 214 16.67 6.29 -2.00
N LYS A 215 15.55 6.22 -2.71
CA LYS A 215 14.42 7.13 -2.61
C LYS A 215 13.18 6.34 -2.24
N VAL A 216 12.45 6.83 -1.26
CA VAL A 216 11.29 6.12 -0.71
C VAL A 216 10.11 7.06 -0.51
N GLY A 217 8.90 6.54 -0.72
CA GLY A 217 7.69 7.32 -0.50
C GLY A 217 6.42 6.47 -0.49
N PRO A 218 5.29 7.07 -0.14
CA PRO A 218 3.99 6.42 -0.16
C PRO A 218 3.42 6.35 -1.59
N SER A 219 2.43 5.45 -1.75
CA SER A 219 1.49 5.50 -2.87
C SER A 219 0.09 5.67 -2.32
N VAL A 220 -0.58 6.74 -2.72
CA VAL A 220 -1.90 7.14 -2.22
C VAL A 220 -2.94 6.97 -3.32
N SER A 221 -4.07 6.35 -2.99
CA SER A 221 -5.24 6.37 -3.86
C SER A 221 -5.81 7.78 -3.88
N SER A 222 -5.75 8.43 -5.03
CA SER A 222 -6.19 9.80 -5.21
C SER A 222 -7.44 9.85 -6.09
N THR A 223 -8.47 10.52 -5.59
CA THR A 223 -9.64 10.89 -6.35
C THR A 223 -9.85 12.39 -6.17
N MET A 224 -9.96 13.14 -7.26
CA MET A 224 -10.39 14.54 -7.13
C MET A 224 -11.92 14.59 -7.07
N THR A 225 -12.44 15.25 -6.06
CA THR A 225 -13.87 15.41 -5.88
C THR A 225 -14.30 16.81 -6.30
N TYR A 226 -15.20 16.85 -7.27
CA TYR A 226 -15.83 18.10 -7.72
C TYR A 226 -17.15 18.31 -7.00
N PRO A 227 -17.53 19.54 -6.66
CA PRO A 227 -18.85 19.84 -6.14
C PRO A 227 -19.91 19.65 -7.24
N SER A 228 -21.09 19.14 -6.87
CA SER A 228 -22.23 18.98 -7.80
C SER A 228 -22.81 20.30 -8.30
N SER A 229 -22.59 21.38 -7.54
CA SER A 229 -22.96 22.75 -7.90
C SER A 229 -22.01 23.77 -7.25
N ASN A 230 -22.19 25.04 -7.55
CA ASN A 230 -21.46 26.14 -6.94
C ASN A 230 -22.04 26.60 -5.58
N LYS A 231 -22.98 25.86 -5.01
CA LYS A 231 -23.50 26.14 -3.66
C LYS A 231 -22.41 25.90 -2.62
N PRO A 232 -22.29 26.76 -1.60
CA PRO A 232 -21.26 26.59 -0.55
C PRO A 232 -21.27 25.22 0.11
N GLU A 233 -22.44 24.62 0.30
CA GLU A 233 -22.64 23.32 0.93
C GLU A 233 -22.04 22.19 0.06
N ASP A 234 -22.24 22.23 -1.26
CA ASP A 234 -21.68 21.23 -2.18
C ASP A 234 -20.16 21.38 -2.29
N VAL A 235 -19.64 22.61 -2.31
CA VAL A 235 -18.20 22.87 -2.30
C VAL A 235 -17.57 22.34 -1.01
N TRP A 236 -18.24 22.55 0.12
CA TRP A 236 -17.79 22.02 1.41
C TRP A 236 -17.81 20.48 1.42
N ALA A 237 -18.89 19.86 0.93
CA ALA A 237 -19.01 18.40 0.84
C ALA A 237 -17.88 17.78 -0.02
N ALA A 238 -17.56 18.38 -1.17
CA ALA A 238 -16.47 17.93 -2.02
C ALA A 238 -15.11 18.00 -1.30
N ARG A 239 -14.85 19.13 -0.61
CA ARG A 239 -13.61 19.31 0.17
C ARG A 239 -13.50 18.31 1.31
N MET A 240 -14.58 18.07 2.04
CA MET A 240 -14.59 17.11 3.15
C MET A 240 -14.37 15.68 2.64
N ASN A 241 -14.95 15.33 1.49
CA ASN A 241 -14.69 14.04 0.88
C ASN A 241 -13.18 13.83 0.59
N ASP A 242 -12.51 14.80 -0.04
CA ASP A 242 -11.08 14.71 -0.31
C ASP A 242 -10.24 14.70 0.98
N ASN A 243 -10.63 15.49 1.98
CA ASN A 243 -9.97 15.53 3.28
C ASN A 243 -9.95 14.16 3.96
N PHE A 244 -11.09 13.49 4.02
CA PHE A 244 -11.22 12.19 4.70
C PHE A 244 -10.80 10.99 3.83
N LYS A 245 -10.70 11.15 2.51
CA LYS A 245 -10.29 10.05 1.61
C LYS A 245 -8.81 10.08 1.26
N THR A 246 -8.22 11.25 1.13
CA THR A 246 -6.87 11.40 0.57
C THR A 246 -5.97 12.27 1.45
N ASN A 247 -6.44 13.47 1.83
CA ASN A 247 -5.57 14.48 2.41
C ASN A 247 -5.05 14.10 3.80
N TYR A 248 -5.86 13.43 4.64
CA TYR A 248 -5.40 12.99 5.97
C TYR A 248 -4.18 12.07 5.88
N ALA A 249 -4.15 11.18 4.87
CA ALA A 249 -3.04 10.28 4.68
C ALA A 249 -1.79 11.00 4.14
N LEU A 250 -1.99 11.96 3.21
CA LEU A 250 -0.89 12.80 2.73
C LEU A 250 -0.25 13.59 3.86
N GLU A 251 -1.06 14.15 4.77
CA GLU A 251 -0.55 14.90 5.92
C GLU A 251 0.21 13.98 6.90
N MET A 252 -0.33 12.78 7.17
CA MET A 252 0.39 11.79 7.96
C MET A 252 1.75 11.42 7.37
N TYR A 253 1.83 11.17 6.06
CA TYR A 253 3.11 10.83 5.42
C TYR A 253 4.10 12.00 5.39
N CYS A 254 3.62 13.23 5.19
CA CYS A 254 4.49 14.39 5.03
C CYS A 254 4.93 15.00 6.38
N PHE A 255 4.02 15.01 7.36
CA PHE A 255 4.21 15.74 8.62
C PHE A 255 4.29 14.84 9.85
N GLY A 256 3.86 13.58 9.74
CA GLY A 256 3.89 12.60 10.84
C GLY A 256 2.81 12.83 11.89
N GLU A 257 1.73 13.52 11.54
CA GLU A 257 0.61 13.77 12.44
C GLU A 257 -0.70 13.88 11.65
N TYR A 258 -1.79 13.48 12.29
CA TYR A 258 -3.11 13.68 11.70
C TYR A 258 -3.47 15.16 11.63
N PRO A 259 -4.11 15.64 10.54
CA PRO A 259 -4.60 17.01 10.48
C PRO A 259 -5.69 17.26 11.54
N GLY A 260 -5.81 18.52 11.98
CA GLY A 260 -6.68 18.90 13.07
C GLY A 260 -8.14 18.47 12.89
N TYR A 261 -8.69 18.57 11.66
CA TYR A 261 -10.06 18.13 11.37
C TYR A 261 -10.26 16.63 11.57
N TYR A 262 -9.23 15.81 11.27
CA TYR A 262 -9.30 14.36 11.44
C TYR A 262 -9.10 13.97 12.90
N GLN A 263 -8.20 14.63 13.63
CA GLN A 263 -8.02 14.43 15.07
C GLN A 263 -9.32 14.75 15.85
N GLU A 264 -9.98 15.85 15.49
CA GLU A 264 -11.27 16.25 16.10
C GLU A 264 -12.34 15.20 15.84
N TYR A 265 -12.44 14.70 14.62
CA TYR A 265 -13.36 13.61 14.25
C TYR A 265 -13.12 12.35 15.08
N LEU A 266 -11.88 11.84 15.07
CA LEU A 266 -11.51 10.63 15.81
C LEU A 266 -11.81 10.75 17.31
N THR A 267 -11.54 11.93 17.88
CA THR A 267 -11.79 12.22 19.30
C THR A 267 -13.29 12.27 19.61
N LYS A 268 -14.07 12.96 18.79
CA LYS A 268 -15.54 13.05 18.96
C LYS A 268 -16.23 11.70 18.85
N CYS A 269 -15.74 10.84 17.94
CA CYS A 269 -16.28 9.49 17.76
C CYS A 269 -15.76 8.48 18.81
N GLY A 270 -14.80 8.86 19.66
CA GLY A 270 -14.18 7.96 20.65
C GLY A 270 -13.36 6.83 20.03
N ILE A 271 -12.80 7.05 18.82
CA ILE A 271 -12.04 6.06 18.05
C ILE A 271 -10.59 6.49 17.79
N TYR A 272 -10.08 7.46 18.56
CA TYR A 272 -8.67 7.85 18.45
C TYR A 272 -7.77 6.63 18.72
N PRO A 273 -6.74 6.37 17.89
CA PRO A 273 -5.93 5.16 18.03
C PRO A 273 -5.07 5.19 19.29
N GLU A 274 -4.78 4.02 19.83
CA GLU A 274 -3.78 3.84 20.87
C GLU A 274 -2.38 4.06 20.28
N THR A 275 -1.57 4.86 20.96
CA THR A 275 -0.23 5.25 20.53
C THR A 275 0.83 4.81 21.55
N GLN A 276 2.07 4.67 21.10
CA GLN A 276 3.23 4.47 21.99
C GLN A 276 4.02 5.79 22.10
N PRO A 277 4.77 6.00 23.21
CA PRO A 277 5.51 7.24 23.44
C PRO A 277 6.49 7.61 22.32
N GLU A 278 7.09 6.62 21.66
CA GLU A 278 8.07 6.79 20.59
C GLU A 278 7.46 7.08 19.22
N ASP A 279 6.19 6.79 19.01
CA ASP A 279 5.53 6.85 17.69
C ASP A 279 5.65 8.23 17.05
N GLN A 280 5.40 9.27 17.80
CA GLN A 280 5.45 10.64 17.30
C GLN A 280 6.84 11.02 16.75
N ALA A 281 7.90 10.57 17.41
CA ALA A 281 9.26 10.79 16.96
C ALA A 281 9.55 10.00 15.69
N ILE A 282 9.12 8.75 15.62
CA ILE A 282 9.26 7.87 14.43
C ILE A 282 8.55 8.47 13.24
N LEU A 283 7.28 8.87 13.41
CA LEU A 283 6.45 9.44 12.34
C LEU A 283 7.04 10.77 11.82
N LYS A 284 7.48 11.65 12.70
CA LYS A 284 8.09 12.95 12.33
C LYS A 284 9.46 12.82 11.67
N ALA A 285 10.22 11.79 11.99
CA ALA A 285 11.52 11.54 11.38
C ALA A 285 11.40 11.02 9.92
N ALA A 286 10.33 10.32 9.59
CA ALA A 286 10.12 9.73 8.28
C ALA A 286 9.74 10.83 7.26
N LYS A 287 10.67 11.12 6.36
CA LYS A 287 10.47 12.12 5.28
C LYS A 287 10.44 11.40 3.94
N PRO A 288 9.32 11.42 3.23
CA PRO A 288 9.27 10.82 1.90
C PRO A 288 10.07 11.66 0.90
N ASP A 289 10.78 11.00 -0.03
CA ASP A 289 11.49 11.66 -1.13
C ASP A 289 10.54 12.05 -2.26
N PHE A 290 9.41 11.36 -2.37
CA PHE A 290 8.36 11.60 -3.37
C PHE A 290 7.00 11.15 -2.82
N ILE A 291 5.94 11.57 -3.50
CA ILE A 291 4.58 11.07 -3.31
C ILE A 291 4.13 10.48 -4.63
N ALA A 292 3.74 9.20 -4.62
CA ALA A 292 3.10 8.56 -5.77
C ALA A 292 1.57 8.61 -5.61
N LEU A 293 0.89 8.84 -6.71
CA LEU A 293 -0.57 8.91 -6.76
C LEU A 293 -1.09 7.86 -7.74
N ASN A 294 -2.03 7.04 -7.27
CA ASN A 294 -2.84 6.20 -8.13
C ASN A 294 -4.15 6.95 -8.41
N TYR A 295 -4.38 7.31 -9.67
CA TYR A 295 -5.51 8.12 -10.08
C TYR A 295 -6.26 7.47 -11.24
N TYR A 296 -7.49 7.06 -11.00
CA TYR A 296 -8.30 6.35 -12.00
C TYR A 296 -9.60 7.08 -12.36
N ARG A 297 -10.13 7.88 -11.44
CA ARG A 297 -11.43 8.54 -11.61
C ARG A 297 -11.55 9.82 -10.82
N THR A 298 -12.46 10.71 -11.26
CA THR A 298 -12.97 11.82 -10.47
C THR A 298 -14.28 11.42 -9.77
N LEU A 299 -14.61 12.13 -8.71
CA LEU A 299 -15.88 11.99 -8.01
C LEU A 299 -16.65 13.31 -8.09
N VAL A 300 -17.97 13.24 -7.86
CA VAL A 300 -18.81 14.41 -7.67
C VAL A 300 -19.53 14.25 -6.32
N ALA A 301 -19.51 15.27 -5.47
CA ALA A 301 -20.16 15.27 -4.18
C ALA A 301 -21.26 16.35 -4.10
N SER A 302 -22.36 15.96 -3.50
CA SER A 302 -23.44 16.87 -3.09
C SER A 302 -23.53 16.89 -1.57
N TYR A 303 -23.94 18.04 -1.02
CA TYR A 303 -24.33 18.12 0.37
C TYR A 303 -25.63 17.33 0.62
N LEU A 304 -25.64 16.52 1.66
CA LEU A 304 -26.85 15.87 2.16
C LEU A 304 -27.18 16.45 3.55
N PRO A 305 -28.47 16.60 3.90
CA PRO A 305 -28.89 16.98 5.26
C PRO A 305 -28.29 16.06 6.33
N THR A 306 -28.12 16.58 7.55
CA THR A 306 -27.34 15.93 8.63
C THR A 306 -27.90 14.60 9.12
N ASP A 307 -29.19 14.35 8.97
CA ASP A 307 -29.87 13.10 9.32
C ASP A 307 -29.58 11.94 8.34
N GLU A 308 -29.07 12.24 7.14
CA GLU A 308 -28.66 11.29 6.12
C GLU A 308 -27.14 11.20 5.94
N GLN A 309 -26.37 12.00 6.68
CA GLN A 309 -24.92 12.07 6.55
C GLN A 309 -24.24 10.95 7.32
N HIS A 310 -23.50 10.13 6.63
CA HIS A 310 -22.38 9.41 7.25
C HIS A 310 -21.38 10.45 7.77
N PRO A 311 -20.77 10.29 8.98
CA PRO A 311 -19.76 11.22 9.51
C PRO A 311 -18.62 11.50 8.55
N LEU A 312 -18.32 10.59 7.63
CA LEU A 312 -17.37 10.73 6.52
C LEU A 312 -18.00 11.33 5.23
N GLY A 313 -19.25 11.77 5.29
CA GLY A 313 -19.81 12.80 4.40
C GLY A 313 -20.28 12.40 3.02
N THR A 314 -20.36 11.12 2.64
CA THR A 314 -20.93 10.81 1.32
C THR A 314 -21.56 9.42 1.24
N LYS A 315 -22.79 9.31 0.78
CA LYS A 315 -23.24 8.15 0.03
C LYS A 315 -22.55 8.17 -1.33
N GLU A 316 -21.84 7.09 -1.69
CA GLU A 316 -21.44 6.80 -3.07
C GLU A 316 -22.64 6.38 -3.90
#